data_a6fb5baa1172902d66a3e4eceda82262
#
_entry.id   a6fb5baa1172902d66a3e4eceda82262
#
_cell.length_a   1.000
_cell.length_b   1.000
_cell.length_c   1.000
_cell.angle_alpha   90.00
_cell.angle_beta   90.00
_cell.angle_gamma   90.00
#
_symmetry.space_group_name_H-M   'P 1'
#
loop_
_entity.id
_entity.type
_entity.pdbx_description
1 polymer ?
#
loop_
_entity_poly.entity_id
_entity_poly.type
_entity_poly.pdbx_seq_one_letter_code
_entity_poly.pdbx_strand_id
1 'polypeptide(L)'
;EKTNHAEQVIRRLRKTPEGKNVWYLGDDEDGLPGVTKARMSHIYKRLKRNEPSYTVTGSGGGGTHVYHYEENRALTNRERARLQTFPDHYEFYGGKESIRRQIGMAVPAAGAKKIMIAVKKALEKRKEKISYHHEWMIKAKDKDLYFTGKEDVSQSSFSFEE
;
A
#
# COMPACT_ATOMS: atom_id res chain seq x y z
N GLU A 1 19.51 8.63 -0.15
CA GLU A 1 19.60 9.77 0.77
C GLU A 1 18.53 9.65 1.85
N LYS A 2 18.92 9.61 3.14
CA LYS A 2 18.00 9.51 4.28
C LYS A 2 17.28 10.84 4.47
N THR A 3 16.04 10.78 4.95
CA THR A 3 15.27 11.98 5.28
C THR A 3 15.61 12.44 6.69
N ASN A 4 15.99 13.73 6.85
CA ASN A 4 16.09 14.35 8.16
C ASN A 4 14.69 14.65 8.68
N HIS A 5 14.41 14.26 9.91
CA HIS A 5 13.18 14.53 10.61
C HIS A 5 13.40 15.47 11.79
N ALA A 6 12.39 16.29 12.11
CA ALA A 6 12.38 17.05 13.34
C ALA A 6 12.46 16.11 14.56
N GLU A 7 13.08 16.56 15.66
CA GLU A 7 13.26 15.74 16.87
C GLU A 7 11.93 15.19 17.42
N GLN A 8 10.86 15.96 17.35
CA GLN A 8 9.53 15.51 17.75
C GLN A 8 9.06 14.29 16.94
N VAL A 9 9.35 14.25 15.63
CA VAL A 9 9.00 13.09 14.77
C VAL A 9 9.82 11.87 15.18
N ILE A 10 11.11 12.07 15.46
CA ILE A 10 12.01 11.01 15.91
C ILE A 10 11.53 10.42 17.24
N ARG A 11 11.13 11.27 18.20
CA ARG A 11 10.58 10.82 19.49
C ARG A 11 9.32 9.99 19.31
N ARG A 12 8.37 10.44 18.47
CA ARG A 12 7.16 9.68 18.14
C ARG A 12 7.49 8.32 17.56
N LEU A 13 8.39 8.26 16.59
CA LEU A 13 8.80 7.00 15.98
C LEU A 13 9.49 6.07 16.97
N ARG A 14 10.32 6.61 17.88
CA ARG A 14 10.98 5.82 18.92
C ARG A 14 9.99 5.13 19.86
N LYS A 15 8.89 5.80 20.18
CA LYS A 15 7.82 5.28 21.02
C LYS A 15 6.80 4.41 20.27
N THR A 16 6.75 4.50 18.94
CA THR A 16 5.80 3.74 18.12
C THR A 16 6.41 2.38 17.72
N PRO A 17 5.86 1.26 18.17
CA PRO A 17 6.36 -0.06 17.80
C PRO A 17 6.17 -0.39 16.32
N GLU A 18 6.87 -1.44 15.87
CA GLU A 18 6.72 -2.02 14.53
C GLU A 18 5.25 -2.36 14.23
N GLY A 19 4.76 -2.00 13.05
CA GLY A 19 3.39 -2.24 12.60
C GLY A 19 2.32 -1.34 13.22
N LYS A 20 2.68 -0.51 14.20
CA LYS A 20 1.76 0.45 14.84
C LYS A 20 1.84 1.82 14.17
N ASN A 21 0.90 2.67 14.52
CA ASN A 21 0.80 4.07 14.10
C ASN A 21 0.75 4.98 15.33
N VAL A 22 0.60 6.29 15.11
CA VAL A 22 0.55 7.27 16.20
C VAL A 22 -0.59 7.04 17.21
N TRP A 23 -1.66 6.34 16.83
CA TRP A 23 -2.75 6.02 17.76
C TRP A 23 -2.30 5.14 18.94
N TYR A 24 -1.19 4.42 18.77
CA TYR A 24 -0.58 3.65 19.86
C TYR A 24 -0.10 4.54 21.01
N LEU A 25 0.26 5.80 20.71
CA LEU A 25 0.70 6.76 21.71
C LEU A 25 -0.46 7.31 22.55
N GLY A 26 -1.71 7.25 22.04
CA GLY A 26 -2.88 7.75 22.74
C GLY A 26 -2.73 9.22 23.16
N ASP A 27 -2.91 9.46 24.45
CA ASP A 27 -2.79 10.78 25.10
C ASP A 27 -1.38 11.10 25.61
N ASP A 28 -0.35 10.34 25.18
CA ASP A 28 1.05 10.65 25.47
C ASP A 28 1.41 12.05 24.97
N GLU A 29 2.31 12.76 25.64
CA GLU A 29 2.78 14.11 25.27
C GLU A 29 3.34 14.18 23.83
N ASP A 30 3.89 13.05 23.34
CA ASP A 30 4.36 12.90 21.97
C ASP A 30 3.24 12.45 21.00
N GLY A 31 2.05 12.15 21.51
CA GLY A 31 0.87 11.86 20.69
C GLY A 31 0.42 13.07 19.88
N LEU A 32 -0.62 12.88 19.08
CA LEU A 32 -1.26 13.97 18.36
C LEU A 32 -2.66 14.18 18.93
N PRO A 33 -2.94 15.31 19.59
CA PRO A 33 -4.26 15.60 20.15
C PRO A 33 -5.36 15.44 19.06
N GLY A 34 -6.40 14.69 19.38
CA GLY A 34 -7.53 14.47 18.47
C GLY A 34 -7.32 13.49 17.33
N VAL A 35 -6.12 12.93 17.17
CA VAL A 35 -5.82 11.96 16.08
C VAL A 35 -6.50 10.61 16.31
N THR A 36 -6.77 10.23 17.54
CA THR A 36 -7.56 9.02 17.86
C THR A 36 -8.96 9.06 17.26
N LYS A 37 -9.50 10.25 16.96
CA LYS A 37 -10.76 10.48 16.23
C LYS A 37 -10.58 10.62 14.72
N ALA A 38 -9.34 10.75 14.23
CA ALA A 38 -9.07 10.88 12.82
C ALA A 38 -9.19 9.51 12.11
N ARG A 39 -9.92 9.47 11.00
CA ARG A 39 -10.06 8.26 10.16
C ARG A 39 -8.75 7.83 9.49
N MET A 40 -7.65 8.58 9.63
CA MET A 40 -6.39 8.33 8.95
C MET A 40 -5.48 7.39 9.73
N SER A 41 -5.53 6.11 9.42
CA SER A 41 -4.70 5.06 10.03
C SER A 41 -3.22 5.09 9.62
N HIS A 42 -2.82 5.97 8.70
CA HIS A 42 -1.47 5.97 8.13
C HIS A 42 -0.49 6.94 8.81
N ILE A 43 -0.98 7.75 9.77
CA ILE A 43 -0.14 8.78 10.42
C ILE A 43 0.91 8.09 11.29
N TYR A 44 2.17 8.36 11.04
CA TYR A 44 3.34 7.75 11.68
C TYR A 44 3.31 6.22 11.73
N LYS A 45 2.65 5.59 10.73
CA LYS A 45 2.56 4.14 10.67
C LYS A 45 3.90 3.54 10.24
N ARG A 46 4.43 2.66 11.10
CA ARG A 46 5.62 1.87 10.79
C ARG A 46 5.25 0.63 9.98
N LEU A 47 6.12 0.24 9.08
CA LEU A 47 6.01 -1.05 8.41
C LEU A 47 6.14 -2.19 9.42
N LYS A 48 5.78 -3.39 9.00
CA LYS A 48 6.01 -4.62 9.74
C LYS A 48 6.86 -5.55 8.87
N ARG A 49 7.95 -6.07 9.43
CA ARG A 49 8.97 -6.81 8.64
C ARG A 49 8.45 -8.07 7.96
N ASN A 50 7.47 -8.72 8.56
CA ASN A 50 6.93 -10.00 8.10
C ASN A 50 5.56 -9.86 7.41
N GLU A 51 5.15 -8.65 7.06
CA GLU A 51 3.89 -8.39 6.37
C GLU A 51 4.12 -7.57 5.10
N PRO A 52 3.24 -7.72 4.09
CA PRO A 52 3.28 -6.85 2.92
C PRO A 52 3.16 -5.38 3.33
N SER A 53 3.85 -4.51 2.59
CA SER A 53 3.71 -3.07 2.78
C SER A 53 2.29 -2.63 2.44
N TYR A 54 1.77 -1.67 3.19
CA TYR A 54 0.61 -0.92 2.74
C TYR A 54 0.96 -0.03 1.53
N THR A 55 -0.05 0.58 0.90
CA THR A 55 0.09 1.37 -0.32
C THR A 55 1.21 2.40 -0.21
N VAL A 56 2.15 2.35 -1.16
CA VAL A 56 3.21 3.35 -1.31
C VAL A 56 2.65 4.50 -2.11
N THR A 57 2.38 5.62 -1.44
CA THR A 57 1.82 6.82 -2.07
C THR A 57 2.90 7.73 -2.65
N GLY A 58 2.57 8.46 -3.71
CA GLY A 58 3.45 9.46 -4.33
C GLY A 58 3.56 10.76 -3.55
N SER A 59 2.67 10.98 -2.59
CA SER A 59 2.71 12.10 -1.67
C SER A 59 3.30 11.69 -0.33
N GLY A 60 3.72 12.67 0.45
CA GLY A 60 4.18 12.45 1.82
C GLY A 60 4.42 13.81 2.48
N GLY A 61 3.98 13.93 3.74
CA GLY A 61 4.09 15.13 4.54
C GLY A 61 3.22 14.96 5.79
N GLY A 62 3.39 15.80 6.81
CA GLY A 62 2.53 15.79 7.98
C GLY A 62 2.40 14.43 8.70
N GLY A 63 3.41 13.58 8.64
CA GLY A 63 3.36 12.26 9.28
C GLY A 63 2.82 11.12 8.40
N THR A 64 2.42 11.38 7.13
CA THR A 64 1.86 10.36 6.22
C THR A 64 2.92 9.60 5.40
N HIS A 65 4.18 9.74 5.75
CA HIS A 65 5.25 8.95 5.14
C HIS A 65 5.13 7.47 5.50
N VAL A 66 5.66 6.61 4.63
CA VAL A 66 5.92 5.22 4.99
C VAL A 66 7.17 5.19 5.86
N TYR A 67 7.05 4.69 7.10
CA TYR A 67 8.15 4.66 8.05
C TYR A 67 8.79 3.28 8.16
N HIS A 68 10.11 3.27 8.35
CA HIS A 68 10.89 2.06 8.49
C HIS A 68 10.44 1.27 9.73
N TYR A 69 10.41 -0.07 9.63
CA TYR A 69 9.93 -0.93 10.72
C TYR A 69 10.82 -0.85 11.98
N GLU A 70 12.11 -0.57 11.83
CA GLU A 70 13.10 -0.55 12.91
C GLU A 70 13.74 0.84 13.12
N GLU A 71 14.24 1.47 12.05
CA GLU A 71 14.87 2.79 12.14
C GLU A 71 13.80 3.89 12.32
N ASN A 72 14.15 4.94 13.10
CA ASN A 72 13.24 6.06 13.38
C ASN A 72 13.26 7.10 12.24
N ARG A 73 12.91 6.65 11.03
CA ARG A 73 12.89 7.47 9.83
C ARG A 73 11.85 7.02 8.82
N ALA A 74 11.52 7.91 7.89
CA ALA A 74 10.80 7.52 6.69
C ALA A 74 11.70 6.67 5.77
N LEU A 75 11.07 5.88 4.92
CA LEU A 75 11.76 5.17 3.85
C LEU A 75 12.40 6.15 2.86
N THR A 76 13.57 5.79 2.38
CA THR A 76 14.21 6.43 1.23
C THR A 76 13.41 6.17 -0.05
N ASN A 77 13.64 6.95 -1.10
CA ASN A 77 13.01 6.68 -2.38
C ASN A 77 13.42 5.32 -2.96
N ARG A 78 14.66 4.88 -2.74
CA ARG A 78 15.11 3.55 -3.19
C ARG A 78 14.39 2.42 -2.46
N GLU A 79 14.20 2.52 -1.15
CA GLU A 79 13.42 1.54 -0.39
C GLU A 79 11.96 1.49 -0.84
N ARG A 80 11.35 2.66 -1.11
CA ARG A 80 10.00 2.74 -1.69
C ARG A 80 9.93 2.09 -3.08
N ALA A 81 10.94 2.33 -3.93
CA ALA A 81 11.03 1.71 -5.24
C ALA A 81 11.12 0.19 -5.17
N ARG A 82 11.89 -0.35 -4.21
CA ARG A 82 11.94 -1.80 -3.96
C ARG A 82 10.59 -2.36 -3.53
N LEU A 83 9.83 -1.67 -2.67
CA LEU A 83 8.46 -2.07 -2.32
C LEU A 83 7.52 -2.10 -3.53
N GLN A 84 7.73 -1.18 -4.49
CA GLN A 84 7.03 -1.15 -5.78
C GLN A 84 7.64 -2.11 -6.82
N THR A 85 8.59 -2.96 -6.38
CA THR A 85 9.24 -3.97 -7.22
C THR A 85 10.06 -3.42 -8.39
N PHE A 86 10.53 -2.16 -8.30
CA PHE A 86 11.53 -1.66 -9.23
C PHE A 86 12.88 -2.34 -8.99
N PRO A 87 13.59 -2.73 -10.03
CA PRO A 87 14.94 -3.26 -9.89
C PRO A 87 15.92 -2.18 -9.41
N ASP A 88 16.98 -2.57 -8.71
CA ASP A 88 17.91 -1.61 -8.10
C ASP A 88 18.68 -0.76 -9.11
N HIS A 89 18.87 -1.25 -10.32
CA HIS A 89 19.49 -0.52 -11.42
C HIS A 89 18.57 0.49 -12.11
N TYR A 90 17.28 0.51 -11.77
CA TYR A 90 16.36 1.47 -12.37
C TYR A 90 16.64 2.88 -11.85
N GLU A 91 16.91 3.80 -12.76
CA GLU A 91 17.23 5.18 -12.46
C GLU A 91 15.97 6.07 -12.53
N PHE A 92 15.83 6.91 -11.53
CA PHE A 92 14.79 7.94 -11.48
C PHE A 92 15.43 9.30 -11.64
N TYR A 93 14.81 10.17 -12.41
CA TYR A 93 15.31 11.52 -12.68
C TYR A 93 14.43 12.58 -12.04
N GLY A 94 15.07 13.65 -11.56
CA GLY A 94 14.41 14.79 -10.95
C GLY A 94 14.69 14.94 -9.46
N GLY A 95 14.05 15.91 -8.83
CA GLY A 95 14.19 16.17 -7.39
C GLY A 95 13.50 15.09 -6.54
N LYS A 96 13.87 15.05 -5.27
CA LYS A 96 13.43 14.04 -4.29
C LYS A 96 11.89 13.82 -4.28
N GLU A 97 11.13 14.90 -4.31
CA GLU A 97 9.65 14.83 -4.32
C GLU A 97 9.11 14.30 -5.65
N SER A 98 9.74 14.71 -6.78
CA SER A 98 9.39 14.20 -8.11
C SER A 98 9.60 12.69 -8.19
N ILE A 99 10.75 12.21 -7.73
CA ILE A 99 11.07 10.78 -7.68
C ILE A 99 10.05 10.03 -6.80
N ARG A 100 9.72 10.58 -5.62
CA ARG A 100 8.71 10.00 -4.74
C ARG A 100 7.36 9.86 -5.45
N ARG A 101 6.94 10.89 -6.17
CA ARG A 101 5.69 10.88 -6.95
C ARG A 101 5.73 9.82 -8.05
N GLN A 102 6.80 9.74 -8.80
CA GLN A 102 6.99 8.72 -9.85
C GLN A 102 6.82 7.30 -9.27
N ILE A 103 7.48 7.02 -8.15
CA ILE A 103 7.40 5.71 -7.48
C ILE A 103 5.98 5.41 -7.00
N GLY A 104 5.33 6.36 -6.33
CA GLY A 104 4.01 6.14 -5.73
C GLY A 104 2.87 6.09 -6.74
N MET A 105 3.03 6.69 -7.92
CA MET A 105 2.05 6.60 -9.02
C MET A 105 2.25 5.36 -9.90
N ALA A 106 3.35 4.66 -9.73
CA ALA A 106 3.64 3.47 -10.51
C ALA A 106 2.80 2.27 -10.06
N VAL A 107 2.43 1.44 -11.00
CA VAL A 107 1.93 0.09 -10.71
C VAL A 107 3.12 -0.82 -10.41
N PRO A 108 3.10 -1.63 -9.32
CA PRO A 108 4.19 -2.55 -9.02
C PRO A 108 4.45 -3.51 -10.19
N ALA A 109 5.66 -3.45 -10.75
CA ALA A 109 5.99 -4.16 -12.00
C ALA A 109 5.77 -5.69 -11.90
N ALA A 110 6.15 -6.29 -10.76
CA ALA A 110 5.92 -7.73 -10.53
C ALA A 110 4.42 -8.06 -10.39
N GLY A 111 3.62 -7.17 -9.78
CA GLY A 111 2.18 -7.30 -9.69
C GLY A 111 1.52 -7.23 -11.06
N ALA A 112 1.85 -6.20 -11.84
CA ALA A 112 1.36 -6.06 -13.22
C ALA A 112 1.70 -7.29 -14.07
N LYS A 113 2.92 -7.79 -13.99
CA LYS A 113 3.34 -9.02 -14.70
C LYS A 113 2.45 -10.22 -14.35
N LYS A 114 2.13 -10.42 -13.06
CA LYS A 114 1.26 -11.53 -12.63
C LYS A 114 -0.15 -11.38 -13.16
N ILE A 115 -0.72 -10.17 -13.13
CA ILE A 115 -2.03 -9.87 -13.68
C ILE A 115 -2.04 -10.15 -15.19
N MET A 116 -1.06 -9.64 -15.93
CA MET A 116 -0.99 -9.83 -17.37
C MET A 116 -0.80 -11.30 -17.77
N ILE A 117 -0.05 -12.08 -17.00
CA ILE A 117 0.06 -13.54 -17.20
C ILE A 117 -1.30 -14.21 -16.99
N ALA A 118 -2.07 -13.80 -15.97
CA ALA A 118 -3.40 -14.35 -15.74
C ALA A 118 -4.36 -14.00 -16.87
N VAL A 119 -4.37 -12.74 -17.32
CA VAL A 119 -5.14 -12.29 -18.49
C VAL A 119 -4.78 -13.10 -19.74
N LYS A 120 -3.48 -13.25 -20.04
CA LYS A 120 -3.01 -14.05 -21.19
C LYS A 120 -3.54 -15.49 -21.10
N LYS A 121 -3.40 -16.14 -19.95
CA LYS A 121 -3.90 -17.51 -19.74
C LYS A 121 -5.43 -17.60 -19.93
N ALA A 122 -6.17 -16.61 -19.45
CA ALA A 122 -7.63 -16.56 -19.62
C ALA A 122 -8.02 -16.45 -21.11
N LEU A 123 -7.30 -15.62 -21.88
CA LEU A 123 -7.52 -15.49 -23.33
C LEU A 123 -7.13 -16.77 -24.10
N GLU A 124 -6.06 -17.44 -23.70
CA GLU A 124 -5.61 -18.69 -24.32
C GLU A 124 -6.56 -19.87 -24.00
N LYS A 125 -7.16 -19.88 -22.80
CA LYS A 125 -8.04 -20.95 -22.30
C LYS A 125 -9.53 -20.60 -22.39
N ARG A 126 -9.99 -20.07 -23.50
CA ARG A 126 -11.40 -19.68 -23.72
C ARG A 126 -12.46 -20.77 -23.44
N LYS A 127 -12.06 -21.99 -23.04
CA LYS A 127 -12.95 -23.16 -22.83
C LYS A 127 -12.99 -23.70 -21.40
N GLU A 128 -12.18 -23.23 -20.46
CA GLU A 128 -12.20 -23.71 -19.07
C GLU A 128 -12.87 -22.68 -18.17
N LYS A 129 -13.89 -23.10 -17.41
CA LYS A 129 -14.50 -22.29 -16.34
C LYS A 129 -13.42 -21.90 -15.35
N ILE A 130 -13.15 -20.61 -15.20
CA ILE A 130 -12.22 -20.10 -14.18
C ILE A 130 -12.99 -20.07 -12.86
N SER A 131 -12.61 -20.92 -11.93
CA SER A 131 -13.09 -20.87 -10.56
C SER A 131 -12.25 -19.84 -9.79
N TYR A 132 -12.87 -18.78 -9.32
CA TYR A 132 -12.23 -17.81 -8.42
C TYR A 132 -12.47 -18.23 -6.98
N HIS A 133 -11.41 -18.63 -6.28
CA HIS A 133 -11.45 -18.73 -4.83
C HIS A 133 -11.15 -17.36 -4.21
N HIS A 134 -12.17 -16.79 -3.56
CA HIS A 134 -12.08 -15.48 -2.89
C HIS A 134 -11.52 -15.59 -1.46
N GLU A 135 -10.37 -16.20 -1.27
CA GLU A 135 -9.75 -16.27 0.05
C GLU A 135 -9.22 -14.92 0.58
N TRP A 136 -9.16 -13.92 -0.28
CA TRP A 136 -8.66 -12.58 0.08
C TRP A 136 -9.77 -11.53 0.29
N MET A 137 -11.02 -11.94 0.42
CA MET A 137 -12.07 -10.97 0.78
C MET A 137 -11.75 -10.34 2.11
N ILE A 138 -11.36 -9.07 2.06
CA ILE A 138 -11.24 -8.20 3.23
C ILE A 138 -12.57 -8.29 3.96
N LYS A 139 -12.55 -8.80 5.19
CA LYS A 139 -13.71 -8.67 6.10
C LYS A 139 -13.89 -7.19 6.39
N ALA A 140 -14.65 -6.49 5.57
CA ALA A 140 -15.13 -5.17 5.89
C ALA A 140 -16.00 -5.29 7.15
N LYS A 141 -15.75 -4.44 8.15
CA LYS A 141 -16.54 -4.42 9.39
C LYS A 141 -17.98 -3.93 9.17
N ASP A 142 -18.27 -3.34 8.04
CA ASP A 142 -19.60 -2.85 7.67
C ASP A 142 -20.28 -3.87 6.78
N LYS A 143 -21.36 -4.44 7.29
CA LYS A 143 -22.18 -5.46 6.61
C LYS A 143 -22.79 -5.00 5.28
N ASP A 144 -22.77 -3.70 5.01
CA ASP A 144 -23.39 -3.10 3.82
C ASP A 144 -22.44 -3.04 2.60
N LEU A 145 -21.22 -3.56 2.71
CA LEU A 145 -20.23 -3.61 1.63
C LEU A 145 -19.91 -5.04 1.17
N TYR A 146 -20.80 -5.97 1.45
CA TYR A 146 -20.70 -7.30 0.86
C TYR A 146 -21.21 -7.25 -0.57
N PHE A 147 -20.33 -7.16 -1.53
CA PHE A 147 -20.61 -7.71 -2.85
C PHE A 147 -20.76 -9.22 -2.66
N THR A 148 -21.97 -9.65 -2.37
CA THR A 148 -22.33 -11.07 -2.46
C THR A 148 -22.34 -11.40 -3.94
N GLY A 149 -21.19 -11.77 -4.48
CA GLY A 149 -21.06 -12.30 -5.83
C GLY A 149 -21.70 -13.69 -5.96
N LYS A 150 -22.95 -13.79 -5.57
CA LYS A 150 -23.89 -14.85 -5.95
C LYS A 150 -24.85 -14.32 -7.02
N GLU A 151 -24.35 -13.53 -7.93
CA GLU A 151 -25.04 -13.38 -9.20
C GLU A 151 -24.48 -14.45 -10.12
N ASP A 152 -25.33 -15.37 -10.49
CA ASP A 152 -25.12 -16.37 -11.50
C ASP A 152 -24.52 -15.74 -12.75
N VAL A 153 -23.20 -15.88 -12.93
CA VAL A 153 -22.49 -15.50 -14.15
C VAL A 153 -22.86 -16.43 -15.31
N SER A 154 -23.94 -17.19 -15.17
CA SER A 154 -24.45 -18.08 -16.22
C SER A 154 -25.20 -17.36 -17.34
N GLN A 155 -25.45 -16.02 -17.25
CA GLN A 155 -26.27 -15.30 -18.22
C GLN A 155 -25.72 -14.01 -18.81
N SER A 156 -24.47 -13.64 -18.60
CA SER A 156 -23.86 -12.55 -19.39
C SER A 156 -23.07 -13.10 -20.57
N SER A 157 -23.80 -13.52 -21.60
CA SER A 157 -23.24 -13.63 -22.94
C SER A 157 -23.00 -12.21 -23.47
N PHE A 158 -21.78 -11.70 -23.37
CA PHE A 158 -21.36 -10.56 -24.16
C PHE A 158 -21.22 -11.03 -25.61
N SER A 159 -22.22 -10.76 -26.42
CA SER A 159 -22.08 -10.80 -27.87
C SER A 159 -21.38 -9.54 -28.31
N PHE A 160 -20.13 -9.65 -28.77
CA PHE A 160 -19.53 -8.66 -29.63
C PHE A 160 -20.07 -8.94 -31.04
N GLU A 161 -20.92 -8.07 -31.55
CA GLU A 161 -21.21 -8.00 -32.99
C GLU A 161 -19.98 -7.41 -33.67
N GLU A 162 -19.64 -8.01 -34.83
CA GLU A 162 -18.55 -7.61 -35.73
C GLU A 162 -18.77 -6.23 -36.38
#